data_56b0dd5477e1aa54e70a25188104a319
#
_entry.id   56b0dd5477e1aa54e70a25188104a319
#
_cell.length_a   1.000
_cell.length_b   1.000
_cell.length_c   1.000
_cell.angle_alpha   90.00
_cell.angle_beta   90.00
_cell.angle_gamma   90.00
#
_symmetry.space_group_name_H-M   'P 1'
#
loop_
_entity.id
_entity.type
_entity.pdbx_description
1 polymer ?
#
loop_
_entity_poly.entity_id
_entity_poly.type
_entity_poly.pdbx_seq_one_letter_code
_entity_poly.pdbx_strand_id
1 'polypeptide(L)'
;MELDKILSKENFLFSGKSKDVYLIPEGRYKGKYALVFTDRATGYLDKDGKAVFDPGYDDVVGEIPGKGAIACKFAAYFFRLLAGQGVPTHFIDTLAEDVMAVGPAVPIGMPEQGPEFPGSAPLLNLEWTWRHSAMGSFWRRYPFVRPCADLPMVVEAWTKGKVDRLITFESLVGAGVM
;
A
#
# COMPACT_ATOMS: atom_id res chain seq x y z
N MET A 1 4.16 -6.87 25.34
CA MET A 1 5.39 -6.84 24.46
C MET A 1 5.70 -5.40 24.22
N GLU A 2 6.88 -4.98 24.57
CA GLU A 2 7.29 -3.60 24.37
C GLU A 2 7.51 -3.32 22.88
N LEU A 3 6.88 -2.28 22.37
CA LEU A 3 6.95 -1.89 20.97
C LEU A 3 8.40 -1.66 20.51
N ASP A 4 9.23 -1.11 21.40
CA ASP A 4 10.65 -0.85 21.12
C ASP A 4 11.44 -2.11 20.74
N LYS A 5 11.07 -3.26 21.30
CA LYS A 5 11.68 -4.54 20.90
C LYS A 5 11.32 -4.96 19.48
N ILE A 6 10.07 -4.71 19.07
CA ILE A 6 9.64 -4.99 17.71
C ILE A 6 10.36 -4.07 16.73
N LEU A 7 10.40 -2.78 17.04
CA LEU A 7 10.94 -1.73 16.15
C LEU A 7 12.47 -1.61 16.24
N SER A 8 13.15 -2.64 16.74
CA SER A 8 14.61 -2.67 16.78
C SER A 8 15.20 -2.82 15.36
N LYS A 9 16.42 -2.34 15.19
CA LYS A 9 17.16 -2.44 13.91
C LYS A 9 17.31 -3.89 13.42
N GLU A 10 17.40 -4.84 14.33
CA GLU A 10 17.55 -6.28 14.04
C GLU A 10 16.31 -6.88 13.38
N ASN A 11 15.15 -6.33 13.67
CA ASN A 11 13.86 -6.78 13.14
C ASN A 11 13.40 -6.00 11.90
N PHE A 12 14.14 -4.95 11.52
CA PHE A 12 13.82 -4.13 10.34
C PHE A 12 14.02 -4.94 9.07
N LEU A 13 13.01 -4.95 8.21
CA LEU A 13 13.05 -5.68 6.94
C LEU A 13 13.25 -4.75 5.74
N PHE A 14 12.39 -3.76 5.61
CA PHE A 14 12.53 -2.77 4.54
C PHE A 14 11.71 -1.51 4.80
N SER A 15 12.05 -0.45 4.07
CA SER A 15 11.36 0.83 4.07
C SER A 15 10.70 1.07 2.72
N GLY A 16 9.40 1.34 2.74
CA GLY A 16 8.64 1.80 1.57
C GLY A 16 8.42 3.32 1.58
N LYS A 17 7.63 3.82 0.65
CA LYS A 17 7.34 5.27 0.52
C LYS A 17 6.61 5.84 1.75
N SER A 18 5.77 5.04 2.39
CA SER A 18 4.89 5.47 3.49
C SER A 18 4.86 4.53 4.69
N LYS A 19 5.56 3.41 4.61
CA LYS A 19 5.59 2.41 5.67
C LYS A 19 6.95 1.77 5.80
N ASP A 20 7.32 1.46 7.03
CA ASP A 20 8.44 0.58 7.35
C ASP A 20 7.90 -0.76 7.82
N VAL A 21 8.62 -1.84 7.53
CA VAL A 21 8.21 -3.21 7.84
C VAL A 21 9.23 -3.85 8.76
N TYR A 22 8.73 -4.42 9.84
CA TYR A 22 9.52 -5.14 10.83
C TYR A 22 8.98 -6.55 11.03
N LEU A 23 9.85 -7.51 11.30
CA LEU A 23 9.46 -8.82 11.79
C LEU A 23 9.10 -8.73 13.28
N ILE A 24 8.01 -9.37 13.70
CA ILE A 24 7.69 -9.50 15.11
C ILE A 24 8.40 -10.75 15.68
N PRO A 25 9.43 -10.60 16.53
CA PRO A 25 10.31 -11.71 16.88
C PRO A 25 9.73 -12.64 17.96
N GLU A 26 8.80 -12.14 18.78
CA GLU A 26 8.28 -12.88 19.94
C GLU A 26 6.83 -12.50 20.30
N GLY A 27 6.25 -13.20 21.26
CA GLY A 27 4.93 -12.92 21.80
C GLY A 27 3.77 -13.40 20.92
N ARG A 28 2.57 -12.83 21.15
CA ARG A 28 1.31 -13.24 20.52
C ARG A 28 1.36 -13.22 18.99
N TYR A 29 2.12 -12.30 18.43
CA TYR A 29 2.20 -12.09 16.97
C TYR A 29 3.54 -12.53 16.37
N LYS A 30 4.28 -13.40 17.07
CA LYS A 30 5.56 -13.94 16.58
C LYS A 30 5.46 -14.44 15.14
N GLY A 31 6.42 -14.06 14.31
CA GLY A 31 6.46 -14.42 12.89
C GLY A 31 5.50 -13.65 11.99
N LYS A 32 4.78 -12.66 12.55
CA LYS A 32 3.98 -11.70 11.78
C LYS A 32 4.80 -10.44 11.52
N TYR A 33 4.24 -9.52 10.74
CA TYR A 33 4.89 -8.24 10.47
C TYR A 33 4.24 -7.10 11.23
N ALA A 34 5.08 -6.16 11.67
CA ALA A 34 4.64 -4.85 12.09
C ALA A 34 4.82 -3.87 10.93
N LEU A 35 3.73 -3.24 10.50
CA LEU A 35 3.74 -2.14 9.55
C LEU A 35 3.71 -0.84 10.33
N VAL A 36 4.79 -0.06 10.27
CA VAL A 36 4.89 1.28 10.82
C VAL A 36 4.49 2.27 9.74
N PHE A 37 3.39 2.96 9.93
CA PHE A 37 2.93 4.03 9.04
C PHE A 37 3.72 5.29 9.36
N THR A 38 4.42 5.82 8.37
CA THR A 38 5.30 6.98 8.55
C THR A 38 4.63 8.26 8.08
N ASP A 39 5.17 9.37 8.55
CA ASP A 39 4.76 10.71 8.12
C ASP A 39 5.30 11.10 6.74
N ARG A 40 6.17 10.26 6.15
CA ARG A 40 6.73 10.48 4.80
C ARG A 40 5.62 10.71 3.79
N ALA A 41 5.79 11.75 2.97
CA ALA A 41 4.83 12.13 1.95
C ALA A 41 5.52 12.24 0.59
N THR A 42 4.84 11.75 -0.44
CA THR A 42 5.32 11.79 -1.82
C THR A 42 4.93 13.08 -2.52
N GLY A 43 5.68 13.41 -3.57
CA GLY A 43 5.46 14.63 -4.34
C GLY A 43 6.59 14.88 -5.32
N TYR A 44 6.84 16.15 -5.60
CA TYR A 44 7.94 16.60 -6.44
C TYR A 44 8.55 17.90 -5.87
N LEU A 45 9.75 18.24 -6.32
CA LEU A 45 10.33 19.54 -6.06
C LEU A 45 9.95 20.49 -7.19
N ASP A 46 9.44 21.67 -6.85
CA ASP A 46 9.15 22.70 -7.83
C ASP A 46 10.46 23.33 -8.40
N LYS A 47 10.31 24.27 -9.30
CA LYS A 47 11.45 24.97 -9.94
C LYS A 47 12.37 25.69 -8.95
N ASP A 48 11.89 26.00 -7.76
CA ASP A 48 12.61 26.69 -6.70
C ASP A 48 13.16 25.70 -5.65
N GLY A 49 13.01 24.37 -5.89
CA GLY A 49 13.45 23.30 -5.00
C GLY A 49 12.55 23.10 -3.79
N LYS A 50 11.35 23.65 -3.79
CA LYS A 50 10.39 23.50 -2.70
C LYS A 50 9.54 22.24 -2.90
N ALA A 51 9.33 21.49 -1.83
CA ALA A 51 8.48 20.29 -1.85
C ALA A 51 7.01 20.65 -2.11
N VAL A 52 6.43 19.98 -3.11
CA VAL A 52 5.00 20.00 -3.42
C VAL A 52 4.46 18.60 -3.18
N PHE A 53 3.62 18.45 -2.18
CA PHE A 53 3.04 17.15 -1.84
C PHE A 53 1.96 16.76 -2.84
N ASP A 54 2.15 15.64 -3.51
CA ASP A 54 1.20 15.05 -4.47
C ASP A 54 1.29 13.53 -4.40
N PRO A 55 0.22 12.83 -3.97
CA PRO A 55 0.22 11.36 -3.85
C PRO A 55 0.32 10.64 -5.19
N GLY A 56 0.26 11.38 -6.30
CA GLY A 56 0.46 10.82 -7.62
C GLY A 56 1.92 10.66 -8.05
N TYR A 57 2.85 11.11 -7.23
CA TYR A 57 4.29 10.93 -7.44
C TYR A 57 4.85 9.85 -6.51
N ASP A 58 6.00 9.32 -6.86
CA ASP A 58 6.62 8.19 -6.18
C ASP A 58 7.78 8.60 -5.25
N ASP A 59 8.32 9.79 -5.45
CA ASP A 59 9.44 10.29 -4.67
C ASP A 59 8.96 10.86 -3.33
N VAL A 60 9.64 10.48 -2.26
CA VAL A 60 9.41 11.08 -0.94
C VAL A 60 10.12 12.43 -0.90
N VAL A 61 9.34 13.50 -0.73
CA VAL A 61 9.85 14.88 -0.74
C VAL A 61 9.78 15.58 0.61
N GLY A 62 9.26 14.90 1.62
CA GLY A 62 9.16 15.45 2.97
C GLY A 62 8.25 14.63 3.87
N GLU A 63 7.85 15.23 4.99
CA GLU A 63 6.98 14.63 5.99
C GLU A 63 5.80 15.55 6.30
N ILE A 64 4.65 14.94 6.60
CA ILE A 64 3.46 15.63 7.08
C ILE A 64 3.16 15.08 8.48
N PRO A 65 3.41 15.86 9.56
CA PRO A 65 3.26 15.39 10.92
C PRO A 65 1.87 14.80 11.21
N GLY A 66 1.84 13.60 11.79
CA GLY A 66 0.61 12.88 12.14
C GLY A 66 -0.06 12.12 10.99
N LYS A 67 0.45 12.23 9.75
CA LYS A 67 -0.08 11.51 8.59
C LYS A 67 -0.05 9.99 8.81
N GLY A 68 1.02 9.46 9.37
CA GLY A 68 1.18 8.03 9.63
C GLY A 68 0.10 7.50 10.54
N ALA A 69 -0.13 8.14 11.68
CA ALA A 69 -1.16 7.77 12.63
C ALA A 69 -2.58 7.82 12.03
N ILE A 70 -2.89 8.87 11.26
CA ILE A 70 -4.17 8.98 10.57
C ILE A 70 -4.34 7.86 9.54
N ALA A 71 -3.31 7.59 8.73
CA ALA A 71 -3.35 6.55 7.71
C ALA A 71 -3.50 5.15 8.33
N CYS A 72 -2.84 4.87 9.46
CA CYS A 72 -2.98 3.63 10.20
C CYS A 72 -4.42 3.45 10.72
N LYS A 73 -4.98 4.46 11.36
CA LYS A 73 -6.37 4.45 11.87
C LYS A 73 -7.38 4.20 10.74
N PHE A 74 -7.22 4.87 9.61
CA PHE A 74 -8.06 4.67 8.42
C PHE A 74 -7.96 3.24 7.90
N ALA A 75 -6.75 2.73 7.69
CA ALA A 75 -6.54 1.37 7.22
C ALA A 75 -7.15 0.33 8.17
N ALA A 76 -6.92 0.46 9.48
CA ALA A 76 -7.47 -0.43 10.48
C ALA A 76 -9.02 -0.41 10.51
N TYR A 77 -9.63 0.77 10.34
CA TYR A 77 -11.09 0.89 10.24
C TYR A 77 -11.64 0.08 9.07
N PHE A 78 -11.08 0.26 7.86
CA PHE A 78 -11.56 -0.45 6.68
C PHE A 78 -11.27 -1.95 6.73
N PHE A 79 -10.13 -2.37 7.28
CA PHE A 79 -9.87 -3.80 7.47
C PHE A 79 -10.88 -4.46 8.41
N ARG A 80 -11.26 -3.80 9.49
CA ARG A 80 -12.31 -4.30 10.40
C ARG A 80 -13.67 -4.34 9.71
N LEU A 81 -14.00 -3.33 8.91
CA LEU A 81 -15.25 -3.32 8.13
C LEU A 81 -15.30 -4.49 7.15
N LEU A 82 -14.23 -4.73 6.40
CA LEU A 82 -14.09 -5.85 5.46
C LEU A 82 -14.20 -7.20 6.19
N ALA A 83 -13.51 -7.36 7.31
CA ALA A 83 -13.60 -8.57 8.12
C ALA A 83 -15.03 -8.81 8.63
N GLY A 84 -15.75 -7.77 9.03
CA GLY A 84 -17.17 -7.85 9.43
C GLY A 84 -18.09 -8.29 8.29
N GLN A 85 -17.67 -8.13 7.04
CA GLN A 85 -18.38 -8.61 5.84
C GLN A 85 -17.86 -9.98 5.34
N GLY A 86 -17.01 -10.65 6.12
CA GLY A 86 -16.44 -11.95 5.75
C GLY A 86 -15.33 -11.88 4.69
N VAL A 87 -14.83 -10.69 4.36
CA VAL A 87 -13.72 -10.53 3.41
C VAL A 87 -12.39 -10.75 4.15
N PRO A 88 -11.59 -11.77 3.78
CA PRO A 88 -10.32 -12.03 4.42
C PRO A 88 -9.31 -10.91 4.10
N THR A 89 -8.56 -10.49 5.10
CA THR A 89 -7.49 -9.49 4.98
C THR A 89 -6.24 -9.97 5.70
N HIS A 90 -5.10 -9.31 5.44
CA HIS A 90 -3.87 -9.60 6.20
C HIS A 90 -3.83 -8.89 7.57
N PHE A 91 -4.74 -7.97 7.85
CA PHE A 91 -4.79 -7.24 9.12
C PHE A 91 -5.09 -8.19 10.29
N ILE A 92 -4.36 -8.00 11.38
CA ILE A 92 -4.53 -8.78 12.62
C ILE A 92 -4.96 -7.86 13.76
N ASP A 93 -4.15 -6.83 14.05
CA ASP A 93 -4.41 -5.93 15.18
C ASP A 93 -3.69 -4.59 15.03
N THR A 94 -4.03 -3.63 15.85
CA THR A 94 -3.34 -2.34 15.99
C THR A 94 -2.44 -2.41 17.22
N LEU A 95 -1.14 -2.17 17.04
CA LEU A 95 -0.14 -2.25 18.12
C LEU A 95 0.15 -0.87 18.75
N ALA A 96 0.04 0.18 17.94
CA ALA A 96 0.17 1.58 18.34
C ALA A 96 -0.65 2.47 17.41
N GLU A 97 -0.62 3.79 17.60
CA GLU A 97 -1.40 4.73 16.78
C GLU A 97 -1.06 4.66 15.28
N ASP A 98 0.20 4.36 14.99
CA ASP A 98 0.79 4.29 13.66
C ASP A 98 1.33 2.90 13.30
N VAL A 99 1.12 1.87 14.15
CA VAL A 99 1.66 0.52 13.96
C VAL A 99 0.56 -0.53 13.97
N MET A 100 0.52 -1.36 12.96
CA MET A 100 -0.38 -2.52 12.91
C MET A 100 0.37 -3.84 12.71
N ALA A 101 -0.15 -4.91 13.32
CA ALA A 101 0.28 -6.27 13.05
C ALA A 101 -0.49 -6.82 11.83
N VAL A 102 0.23 -7.45 10.91
CA VAL A 102 -0.35 -8.08 9.72
C VAL A 102 0.22 -9.47 9.49
N GLY A 103 -0.59 -10.31 8.85
CA GLY A 103 -0.13 -11.62 8.37
C GLY A 103 0.85 -11.48 7.20
N PRO A 104 1.80 -12.41 7.05
CA PRO A 104 2.64 -12.46 5.86
C PRO A 104 1.79 -12.82 4.63
N ALA A 105 2.12 -12.19 3.50
CA ALA A 105 1.53 -12.49 2.20
C ALA A 105 2.64 -12.52 1.15
N VAL A 106 2.57 -13.48 0.23
CA VAL A 106 3.57 -13.67 -0.84
C VAL A 106 2.92 -13.44 -2.19
N PRO A 107 3.48 -12.55 -3.04
CA PRO A 107 3.00 -12.35 -4.40
C PRO A 107 3.08 -13.64 -5.21
N ILE A 108 2.00 -13.97 -5.92
CA ILE A 108 1.97 -15.11 -6.83
C ILE A 108 2.76 -14.77 -8.10
N GLY A 109 3.63 -15.67 -8.54
CA GLY A 109 4.35 -15.53 -9.80
C GLY A 109 5.52 -14.55 -9.78
N MET A 110 5.95 -14.10 -8.60
CA MET A 110 7.13 -13.26 -8.42
C MET A 110 8.08 -13.86 -7.37
N PRO A 111 8.72 -14.99 -7.67
CA PRO A 111 9.59 -15.72 -6.74
C PRO A 111 10.80 -14.88 -6.29
N GLU A 112 11.18 -13.86 -7.06
CA GLU A 112 12.37 -13.03 -6.78
C GLU A 112 12.11 -11.90 -5.77
N GLN A 113 10.87 -11.67 -5.32
CA GLN A 113 10.52 -10.46 -4.57
C GLN A 113 10.09 -10.68 -3.13
N GLY A 114 10.24 -11.85 -2.58
CA GLY A 114 9.89 -12.05 -1.18
C GLY A 114 10.49 -13.30 -0.59
N PRO A 115 10.86 -13.25 0.69
CA PRO A 115 11.23 -14.47 1.40
C PRO A 115 10.03 -15.41 1.41
N GLU A 116 10.27 -16.69 1.17
CA GLU A 116 9.26 -17.73 1.39
C GLU A 116 8.97 -17.80 2.90
N PHE A 117 7.79 -17.36 3.31
CA PHE A 117 7.34 -17.49 4.69
C PHE A 117 6.36 -18.66 4.80
N PRO A 118 6.69 -19.66 5.60
CA PRO A 118 5.75 -20.75 5.90
C PRO A 118 4.44 -20.19 6.45
N GLY A 119 3.32 -20.61 5.88
CA GLY A 119 1.99 -20.17 6.29
C GLY A 119 1.56 -18.80 5.80
N SER A 120 2.28 -18.23 4.82
CA SER A 120 1.85 -17.00 4.15
C SER A 120 0.66 -17.24 3.22
N ALA A 121 -0.25 -16.26 3.15
CA ALA A 121 -1.33 -16.29 2.17
C ALA A 121 -0.80 -15.90 0.77
N PRO A 122 -1.31 -16.51 -0.32
CA PRO A 122 -1.02 -16.06 -1.66
C PRO A 122 -1.63 -14.66 -1.89
N LEU A 123 -0.86 -13.76 -2.48
CA LEU A 123 -1.28 -12.41 -2.85
C LEU A 123 -1.35 -12.31 -4.37
N LEU A 124 -2.51 -11.93 -4.91
CA LEU A 124 -2.60 -11.52 -6.30
C LEU A 124 -1.78 -10.23 -6.49
N ASN A 125 -0.90 -10.27 -7.47
CA ASN A 125 0.00 -9.15 -7.74
C ASN A 125 -0.69 -8.05 -8.55
N LEU A 126 -1.86 -7.63 -8.05
CA LEU A 126 -2.72 -6.64 -8.64
C LEU A 126 -3.04 -5.53 -7.65
N GLU A 127 -3.06 -4.31 -8.15
CA GLU A 127 -3.64 -3.16 -7.47
C GLU A 127 -4.97 -2.81 -8.12
N TRP A 128 -6.01 -2.70 -7.30
CA TRP A 128 -7.31 -2.25 -7.72
C TRP A 128 -7.52 -0.81 -7.27
N THR A 129 -7.88 0.05 -8.19
CA THR A 129 -8.26 1.42 -7.88
C THR A 129 -9.67 1.69 -8.34
N TRP A 130 -10.44 2.41 -7.53
CA TRP A 130 -11.77 2.89 -7.90
C TRP A 130 -11.88 4.39 -7.64
N ARG A 131 -12.61 5.06 -8.49
CA ARG A 131 -12.70 6.52 -8.49
C ARG A 131 -14.11 6.98 -8.79
N HIS A 132 -14.52 8.03 -8.08
CA HIS A 132 -15.73 8.80 -8.37
C HIS A 132 -15.41 10.20 -8.89
N SER A 133 -14.13 10.57 -8.96
CA SER A 133 -13.68 11.88 -9.46
C SER A 133 -12.40 11.75 -10.27
N ALA A 134 -12.27 12.60 -11.28
CA ALA A 134 -11.09 12.66 -12.14
C ALA A 134 -9.92 13.35 -11.43
N MET A 135 -9.15 12.59 -10.64
CA MET A 135 -8.03 13.09 -9.84
C MET A 135 -6.75 12.28 -10.03
N GLY A 136 -5.62 12.89 -9.67
CA GLY A 136 -4.32 12.22 -9.59
C GLY A 136 -3.90 11.59 -10.92
N SER A 137 -3.43 10.34 -10.88
CA SER A 137 -2.94 9.61 -12.06
C SER A 137 -3.99 9.43 -13.15
N PHE A 138 -5.29 9.36 -12.79
CA PHE A 138 -6.37 9.27 -13.78
C PHE A 138 -6.40 10.52 -14.65
N TRP A 139 -6.45 11.70 -14.06
CA TRP A 139 -6.47 12.95 -14.81
C TRP A 139 -5.21 13.14 -15.66
N ARG A 140 -4.04 12.74 -15.18
CA ARG A 140 -2.79 12.79 -15.96
C ARG A 140 -2.83 11.91 -17.21
N ARG A 141 -3.51 10.75 -17.16
CA ARG A 141 -3.70 9.88 -18.33
C ARG A 141 -4.78 10.37 -19.28
N TYR A 142 -5.79 11.04 -18.74
CA TYR A 142 -6.95 11.52 -19.48
C TYR A 142 -7.10 13.04 -19.34
N PRO A 143 -6.17 13.84 -19.89
CA PRO A 143 -6.13 15.30 -19.69
C PRO A 143 -7.30 16.05 -20.34
N PHE A 144 -8.06 15.39 -21.21
CA PHE A 144 -9.29 15.92 -21.79
C PHE A 144 -10.47 15.91 -20.82
N VAL A 145 -10.37 15.19 -19.72
CA VAL A 145 -11.37 15.22 -18.65
C VAL A 145 -11.06 16.38 -17.72
N ARG A 146 -12.06 17.17 -17.36
CA ARG A 146 -11.87 18.28 -16.43
C ARG A 146 -11.37 17.76 -15.06
N PRO A 147 -10.35 18.39 -14.45
CA PRO A 147 -9.91 18.03 -13.10
C PRO A 147 -11.08 18.06 -12.12
N CYS A 148 -11.11 17.11 -11.20
CA CYS A 148 -12.16 16.93 -10.18
C CYS A 148 -13.58 16.75 -10.77
N ALA A 149 -13.71 16.44 -12.06
CA ALA A 149 -15.02 16.09 -12.61
C ALA A 149 -15.56 14.83 -11.94
N ASP A 150 -16.85 14.82 -11.66
CA ASP A 150 -17.54 13.61 -11.20
C ASP A 150 -17.51 12.56 -12.28
N LEU A 151 -17.24 11.33 -11.86
CA LEU A 151 -17.21 10.17 -12.74
C LEU A 151 -18.26 9.16 -12.25
N PRO A 152 -18.89 8.39 -13.13
CA PRO A 152 -19.44 7.11 -12.73
C PRO A 152 -18.28 6.32 -12.09
N MET A 153 -18.58 5.37 -11.22
CA MET A 153 -17.53 4.57 -10.60
C MET A 153 -16.62 3.95 -11.68
N VAL A 154 -15.37 4.36 -11.70
CA VAL A 154 -14.34 3.80 -12.58
C VAL A 154 -13.48 2.87 -11.76
N VAL A 155 -13.35 1.62 -12.18
CA VAL A 155 -12.49 0.61 -11.57
C VAL A 155 -11.35 0.29 -12.53
N GLU A 156 -10.13 0.36 -12.03
CA GLU A 156 -8.92 0.02 -12.79
C GLU A 156 -8.14 -1.06 -12.05
N ALA A 157 -7.61 -2.03 -12.80
CA ALA A 157 -6.70 -3.05 -12.29
C ALA A 157 -5.30 -2.81 -12.86
N TRP A 158 -4.30 -2.90 -12.01
CA TRP A 158 -2.91 -2.69 -12.36
C TRP A 158 -2.07 -3.89 -11.95
N THR A 159 -1.14 -4.29 -12.81
CA THR A 159 -0.12 -5.24 -12.40
C THR A 159 0.84 -4.58 -11.42
N LYS A 160 1.30 -5.32 -10.42
CA LYS A 160 2.37 -4.88 -9.52
C LYS A 160 3.66 -5.60 -9.89
N GLY A 161 4.71 -4.85 -10.23
CA GLY A 161 5.98 -5.36 -10.65
C GLY A 161 7.06 -4.29 -10.70
N LYS A 162 8.13 -4.50 -11.46
CA LYS A 162 9.13 -3.45 -11.70
C LYS A 162 8.54 -2.23 -12.41
N VAL A 163 7.52 -2.46 -13.23
CA VAL A 163 6.73 -1.41 -13.88
C VAL A 163 5.27 -1.81 -13.77
N ASP A 164 4.48 -0.98 -13.11
CA ASP A 164 3.05 -1.18 -12.99
C ASP A 164 2.37 -0.86 -14.33
N ARG A 165 1.51 -1.76 -14.80
CA ARG A 165 0.78 -1.60 -16.06
C ARG A 165 -0.71 -1.71 -15.82
N LEU A 166 -1.47 -0.79 -16.43
CA LEU A 166 -2.93 -0.89 -16.49
C LEU A 166 -3.31 -2.14 -17.30
N ILE A 167 -4.19 -2.96 -16.74
CA ILE A 167 -4.74 -4.11 -17.43
C ILE A 167 -5.86 -3.61 -18.34
N THR A 168 -5.68 -3.76 -19.64
CA THR A 168 -6.67 -3.42 -20.65
C THR A 168 -7.26 -4.70 -21.27
N PHE A 169 -8.34 -4.55 -22.01
CA PHE A 169 -8.92 -5.67 -22.77
C PHE A 169 -7.89 -6.32 -23.69
N GLU A 170 -7.11 -5.51 -24.40
CA GLU A 170 -6.07 -5.99 -25.33
C GLU A 170 -4.99 -6.79 -24.60
N SER A 171 -4.62 -6.40 -23.38
CA SER A 171 -3.63 -7.15 -22.60
C SER A 171 -4.17 -8.52 -22.16
N LEU A 172 -5.47 -8.64 -21.89
CA LEU A 172 -6.12 -9.92 -21.57
C LEU A 172 -6.20 -10.85 -22.78
N VAL A 173 -6.57 -10.30 -23.95
CA VAL A 173 -6.59 -11.06 -25.21
C VAL A 173 -5.19 -11.56 -25.58
N GLY A 174 -4.19 -10.68 -25.49
CA GLY A 174 -2.79 -11.02 -25.78
C GLY A 174 -2.20 -12.08 -24.82
N ALA A 175 -2.75 -12.19 -23.61
CA ALA A 175 -2.37 -13.22 -22.63
C ALA A 175 -3.15 -14.54 -22.80
N GLY A 176 -4.07 -14.63 -23.75
CA GLY A 176 -4.88 -15.82 -23.97
C GLY A 176 -5.90 -16.11 -22.86
N VAL A 177 -6.31 -15.08 -22.11
CA VAL A 177 -7.27 -15.20 -21.00
C VAL A 177 -8.71 -15.12 -21.49
N MET A 178 -8.92 -14.61 -22.72
CA MET A 178 -10.23 -14.48 -23.39
C MET A 178 -10.13 -14.97 -24.82
#